data_1c0ef38cbbdd504b851a2c11320f5b65
#
_entry.id   1c0ef38cbbdd504b851a2c11320f5b65
#
_cell.length_a   1.000
_cell.length_b   1.000
_cell.length_c   1.000
_cell.angle_alpha   90.00
_cell.angle_beta   90.00
_cell.angle_gamma   90.00
#
_symmetry.space_group_name_H-M   'P 1'
#
loop_
_entity.id
_entity.type
_entity.pdbx_description
1 polymer ?
#
loop_
_entity_poly.entity_id
_entity_poly.type
_entity_poly.pdbx_seq_one_letter_code
_entity_poly.pdbx_strand_id
1 'polypeptide(L)'
;MVKKSKFWLPMIGIASAFALIPAVIVSCSRNNSTISQQYITTDIGGLNNTFNPTNTTGDNVNHKLVEKVKEIRQGGDQAKKDLLDQRVILITAGGKTNDKSFNQSVWEAVSKFSNEIGASDNTYYENSVIDQSTQSNSYDYAIAKKFKVWILTGFQQENFLIQWLSVGNNLKRFLNNKTFVITVDWFPADKSKIPAIQTILDSIKGRILGLNFKTQHGGFTMGYAASKLVQEIDADLKQDIPPNKWGTQERAFESGQTYFDAFGGGDFSGVTNFNYGFYEGLRQFNEENMNSSQQQNGKYFIKASPTDLTTNFAINNESKQKVFAQVDGHFVNGTQIPPKLIFPVAGSLTSVAIDRVKEKKSNQWIVGVDTDQSLAFEADKGILLTSVEKRIAIAAYKALLTVFGLTDYDTANQSEEKTNLLHGSGNTISDGLIMNGGSPVNFNSTGGYKEGFVGVSKSTLDPNLFKFKNKNKTYAERFDEIVAETWDKFFGKGDEEGLLQKKKNDNGGLFDENLFNQFNSATDRWSGYRNNAKTDPTKEQIDDVKPHILNLKNPFYGYMTFDDKWIYFDPIIDYINNFK
;
A
#
# COMPACT_ATOMS: atom_id res chain seq x y z
N MET A 1 43.39 8.28 -69.45
CA MET A 1 44.25 9.25 -68.74
C MET A 1 43.39 9.92 -67.67
N VAL A 2 43.50 9.48 -66.40
CA VAL A 2 42.83 10.14 -65.33
C VAL A 2 43.87 10.37 -64.20
N LYS A 3 44.08 11.63 -63.91
CA LYS A 3 45.06 12.10 -62.94
C LYS A 3 44.60 11.75 -61.52
N LYS A 4 45.43 11.02 -60.77
CA LYS A 4 45.32 10.83 -59.31
C LYS A 4 45.83 12.12 -58.63
N SER A 5 44.99 12.83 -57.90
CA SER A 5 45.38 13.85 -56.95
C SER A 5 45.59 13.21 -55.57
N LYS A 6 46.80 13.31 -55.05
CA LYS A 6 47.14 12.96 -53.67
C LYS A 6 46.71 14.11 -52.78
N PHE A 7 45.77 13.85 -51.83
CA PHE A 7 45.52 14.74 -50.72
C PHE A 7 46.38 14.32 -49.55
N TRP A 8 47.25 15.20 -49.13
CA TRP A 8 48.00 15.11 -47.89
C TRP A 8 47.12 15.70 -46.77
N LEU A 9 46.82 14.91 -45.71
CA LEU A 9 46.32 15.43 -44.46
C LEU A 9 47.49 15.60 -43.50
N PRO A 10 47.62 16.75 -42.85
CA PRO A 10 48.60 16.92 -41.79
C PRO A 10 48.12 16.19 -40.53
N MET A 11 48.96 15.33 -39.96
CA MET A 11 48.81 14.79 -38.61
C MET A 11 48.92 15.97 -37.61
N ILE A 12 47.79 16.38 -37.05
CA ILE A 12 47.75 17.21 -35.85
C ILE A 12 47.79 16.25 -34.68
N GLY A 13 48.90 16.25 -33.95
CA GLY A 13 49.06 15.54 -32.71
C GLY A 13 48.07 16.07 -31.67
N ILE A 14 47.08 15.25 -31.32
CA ILE A 14 46.23 15.51 -30.19
C ILE A 14 47.00 15.04 -28.96
N ALA A 15 47.66 16.02 -28.30
CA ALA A 15 48.07 15.85 -26.92
C ALA A 15 46.82 15.51 -26.10
N SER A 16 46.78 14.29 -25.54
CA SER A 16 45.78 13.87 -24.59
C SER A 16 45.91 14.72 -23.31
N ALA A 17 45.28 15.88 -23.32
CA ALA A 17 44.93 16.54 -22.07
C ALA A 17 43.85 15.65 -21.40
N PHE A 18 44.29 14.86 -20.42
CA PHE A 18 43.39 14.36 -19.39
C PHE A 18 42.82 15.60 -18.69
N ALA A 19 41.73 16.13 -19.22
CA ALA A 19 40.85 16.96 -18.45
C ALA A 19 40.32 16.08 -17.33
N LEU A 20 40.82 16.26 -16.14
CA LEU A 20 40.13 15.94 -14.92
C LEU A 20 38.74 16.59 -15.02
N ILE A 21 37.78 15.81 -15.47
CA ILE A 21 36.37 16.14 -15.25
C ILE A 21 36.28 16.16 -13.71
N PRO A 22 36.08 17.34 -13.09
CA PRO A 22 35.70 17.31 -11.69
C PRO A 22 34.43 16.43 -11.67
N ALA A 23 34.49 15.33 -10.93
CA ALA A 23 33.29 14.64 -10.53
C ALA A 23 32.42 15.73 -9.90
N VAL A 24 31.47 16.23 -10.68
CA VAL A 24 30.37 16.98 -10.14
C VAL A 24 29.66 15.92 -9.30
N ILE A 25 30.10 15.86 -8.05
CA ILE A 25 29.27 15.32 -7.00
C ILE A 25 28.02 16.21 -7.11
N VAL A 26 27.02 15.72 -7.84
CA VAL A 26 25.66 16.20 -7.68
C VAL A 26 25.37 15.87 -6.22
N SER A 27 25.71 16.80 -5.36
CA SER A 27 25.16 16.87 -4.03
C SER A 27 23.68 16.93 -4.27
N CYS A 28 23.02 15.77 -4.28
CA CYS A 28 21.61 15.73 -3.99
C CYS A 28 21.45 16.61 -2.78
N SER A 29 20.72 17.70 -2.92
CA SER A 29 20.46 18.63 -1.83
C SER A 29 19.81 17.80 -0.73
N ARG A 30 20.63 17.37 0.21
CA ARG A 30 20.18 16.68 1.40
C ARG A 30 19.36 17.69 2.16
N ASN A 31 18.06 17.60 2.03
CA ASN A 31 17.19 18.32 2.92
C ASN A 31 17.37 17.71 4.30
N ASN A 32 18.39 18.19 5.02
CA ASN A 32 18.51 18.02 6.45
C ASN A 32 17.36 18.84 7.08
N SER A 33 16.14 18.39 6.93
CA SER A 33 15.06 18.98 7.68
C SER A 33 15.11 18.36 9.06
N THR A 34 15.46 19.15 10.04
CA THR A 34 15.14 18.82 11.43
C THR A 34 13.64 18.62 11.53
N ILE A 35 13.20 17.54 12.16
CA ILE A 35 11.77 17.20 12.32
C ILE A 35 10.98 18.38 12.92
N SER A 36 11.61 19.21 13.76
CA SER A 36 11.02 20.42 14.33
C SER A 36 10.48 21.43 13.28
N GLN A 37 10.93 21.35 12.02
CA GLN A 37 10.47 22.23 10.94
C GLN A 37 9.43 21.60 10.03
N GLN A 38 9.16 20.29 10.16
CA GLN A 38 8.25 19.54 9.31
C GLN A 38 7.19 18.78 10.11
N TYR A 39 6.75 19.33 11.23
CA TYR A 39 5.59 18.74 11.89
C TYR A 39 4.41 18.82 10.93
N ILE A 40 4.03 17.65 10.43
CA ILE A 40 3.01 17.53 9.41
C ILE A 40 1.70 17.99 10.03
N THR A 41 1.15 19.05 9.49
CA THR A 41 -0.12 19.62 9.93
C THR A 41 -1.32 18.76 9.54
N THR A 42 -1.12 17.83 8.60
CA THR A 42 -2.13 16.90 8.10
C THR A 42 -1.80 15.50 8.55
N ASP A 43 -2.47 14.97 9.54
CA ASP A 43 -2.34 13.58 10.01
C ASP A 43 -3.08 12.63 9.06
N ILE A 44 -2.56 12.49 7.82
CA ILE A 44 -3.20 11.62 6.83
C ILE A 44 -3.14 10.14 7.21
N GLY A 45 -2.21 9.75 8.06
CA GLY A 45 -2.04 8.40 8.59
C GLY A 45 -2.87 8.08 9.82
N GLY A 46 -3.65 9.04 10.37
CA GLY A 46 -4.55 8.83 11.50
C GLY A 46 -3.86 8.56 12.85
N LEU A 47 -2.58 8.94 12.98
CA LEU A 47 -1.78 8.68 14.20
C LEU A 47 -2.32 9.38 15.44
N ASN A 48 -2.76 10.63 15.30
CA ASN A 48 -3.19 11.43 16.43
C ASN A 48 -4.49 10.88 17.02
N ASN A 49 -5.43 10.48 16.18
CA ASN A 49 -6.68 9.86 16.61
C ASN A 49 -6.44 8.48 17.28
N THR A 50 -5.40 7.76 16.86
CA THR A 50 -5.08 6.44 17.40
C THR A 50 -4.32 6.52 18.71
N PHE A 51 -3.33 7.41 18.81
CA PHE A 51 -2.41 7.46 19.96
C PHE A 51 -2.65 8.65 20.90
N ASN A 52 -3.43 9.65 20.50
CA ASN A 52 -3.81 10.79 21.34
C ASN A 52 -5.31 11.10 21.31
N PRO A 53 -6.22 10.13 21.47
CA PRO A 53 -7.66 10.37 21.29
C PRO A 53 -8.26 11.34 22.32
N THR A 54 -7.57 11.59 23.44
CA THR A 54 -7.99 12.48 24.54
C THR A 54 -7.08 13.70 24.69
N ASN A 55 -6.41 14.10 23.61
CA ASN A 55 -5.52 15.25 23.65
C ASN A 55 -6.28 16.55 23.98
N THR A 56 -6.13 17.04 25.22
CA THR A 56 -6.73 18.29 25.70
C THR A 56 -5.85 19.50 25.48
N THR A 57 -4.58 19.32 25.13
CA THR A 57 -3.60 20.40 24.96
C THR A 57 -3.56 20.93 23.54
N GLY A 58 -4.15 20.20 22.57
CA GLY A 58 -4.17 20.58 21.16
C GLY A 58 -2.85 20.32 20.43
N ASP A 59 -1.83 19.78 21.12
CA ASP A 59 -0.61 19.31 20.49
C ASP A 59 -0.75 17.85 20.03
N ASN A 60 0.06 17.42 19.07
CA ASN A 60 0.01 16.08 18.51
C ASN A 60 1.02 15.13 19.18
N VAL A 61 1.21 15.24 20.49
CA VAL A 61 2.24 14.52 21.27
C VAL A 61 1.60 13.48 22.19
N ASN A 62 2.16 12.29 22.22
CA ASN A 62 1.84 11.27 23.21
C ASN A 62 2.57 11.58 24.52
N HIS A 63 1.91 12.30 25.42
CA HIS A 63 2.50 12.75 26.68
C HIS A 63 2.94 11.61 27.59
N LYS A 64 2.24 10.48 27.61
CA LYS A 64 2.64 9.31 28.41
C LYS A 64 3.95 8.73 27.92
N LEU A 65 4.15 8.63 26.59
CA LEU A 65 5.43 8.23 26.01
C LEU A 65 6.54 9.20 26.39
N VAL A 66 6.30 10.50 26.24
CA VAL A 66 7.28 11.54 26.57
C VAL A 66 7.70 11.45 28.05
N GLU A 67 6.77 11.23 28.96
CA GLU A 67 7.09 11.06 30.39
C GLU A 67 7.90 9.78 30.63
N LYS A 68 7.53 8.66 30.00
CA LYS A 68 8.30 7.43 30.08
C LYS A 68 9.74 7.59 29.57
N VAL A 69 9.90 8.29 28.48
CA VAL A 69 11.23 8.62 27.92
C VAL A 69 12.05 9.49 28.90
N LYS A 70 11.42 10.47 29.56
CA LYS A 70 12.08 11.28 30.61
C LYS A 70 12.54 10.41 31.78
N GLU A 71 11.70 9.49 32.25
CA GLU A 71 12.08 8.54 33.31
C GLU A 71 13.29 7.69 32.90
N ILE A 72 13.31 7.14 31.67
CA ILE A 72 14.43 6.36 31.18
C ILE A 72 15.69 7.22 31.11
N ARG A 73 15.62 8.46 30.61
CA ARG A 73 16.77 9.35 30.50
C ARG A 73 17.32 9.80 31.87
N GLN A 74 16.46 9.92 32.87
CA GLN A 74 16.86 10.25 34.24
C GLN A 74 17.30 9.02 35.04
N GLY A 75 16.85 7.82 34.66
CA GLY A 75 17.15 6.56 35.33
C GLY A 75 18.61 6.11 35.17
N GLY A 76 18.96 4.99 35.82
CA GLY A 76 20.31 4.40 35.79
C GLY A 76 20.58 3.42 34.64
N ASP A 77 19.58 3.08 33.84
CA ASP A 77 19.69 2.06 32.77
C ASP A 77 20.34 2.66 31.51
N GLN A 78 21.66 2.49 31.40
CA GLN A 78 22.41 3.00 30.28
C GLN A 78 22.03 2.31 28.95
N ALA A 79 21.68 1.02 28.98
CA ALA A 79 21.31 0.29 27.76
C ALA A 79 20.02 0.86 27.13
N LYS A 80 19.03 1.24 27.95
CA LYS A 80 17.83 1.91 27.46
C LYS A 80 18.10 3.31 26.94
N LYS A 81 19.01 4.07 27.56
CA LYS A 81 19.42 5.38 27.04
C LYS A 81 20.09 5.24 25.68
N ASP A 82 21.03 4.30 25.55
CA ASP A 82 21.73 4.05 24.29
C ASP A 82 20.77 3.61 23.18
N LEU A 83 19.69 2.93 23.53
CA LEU A 83 18.62 2.56 22.58
C LEU A 83 17.87 3.79 22.11
N LEU A 84 17.49 4.71 23.00
CA LEU A 84 16.81 5.97 22.64
C LEU A 84 17.67 6.89 21.76
N ASP A 85 18.99 6.78 21.85
CA ASP A 85 19.92 7.60 21.06
C ASP A 85 20.29 6.98 19.71
N GLN A 86 19.68 5.84 19.35
CA GLN A 86 19.89 5.24 18.03
C GLN A 86 19.35 6.12 16.91
N ARG A 87 20.14 6.18 15.84
CA ARG A 87 19.79 6.95 14.64
C ARG A 87 18.84 6.15 13.74
N VAL A 88 17.78 6.81 13.31
CA VAL A 88 16.75 6.24 12.43
C VAL A 88 16.81 6.89 11.05
N ILE A 89 16.72 6.10 9.99
CA ILE A 89 16.61 6.59 8.63
C ILE A 89 15.44 5.92 7.89
N LEU A 90 14.64 6.71 7.21
CA LEU A 90 13.67 6.26 6.23
C LEU A 90 14.31 6.31 4.84
N ILE A 91 14.28 5.21 4.09
CA ILE A 91 14.75 5.14 2.69
C ILE A 91 13.58 4.70 1.83
N THR A 92 13.17 5.55 0.88
CA THR A 92 12.05 5.23 -0.03
C THR A 92 12.55 4.46 -1.25
N ALA A 93 11.69 3.66 -1.87
CA ALA A 93 11.97 3.00 -3.14
C ALA A 93 11.13 3.62 -4.27
N GLY A 94 11.37 4.89 -4.53
CA GLY A 94 10.62 5.67 -5.51
C GLY A 94 9.44 6.40 -4.90
N GLY A 95 9.57 7.70 -4.79
CA GLY A 95 8.56 8.58 -4.19
C GLY A 95 9.16 9.49 -3.13
N LYS A 96 8.41 10.52 -2.83
CA LYS A 96 8.81 11.55 -1.87
C LYS A 96 8.03 11.39 -0.57
N THR A 97 8.61 11.87 0.52
CA THR A 97 7.95 11.91 1.85
C THR A 97 6.77 12.89 1.93
N ASN A 98 6.37 13.51 0.84
CA ASN A 98 5.19 14.37 0.72
C ASN A 98 4.27 13.93 -0.43
N ASP A 99 4.20 12.64 -0.72
CA ASP A 99 3.40 12.05 -1.79
C ASP A 99 1.88 11.99 -1.49
N LYS A 100 1.47 12.48 -0.34
CA LYS A 100 0.08 12.44 0.15
C LYS A 100 -0.52 11.03 0.23
N SER A 101 0.35 10.02 0.39
CA SER A 101 -0.01 8.61 0.42
C SER A 101 1.04 7.80 1.21
N PHE A 102 1.62 6.81 0.58
CA PHE A 102 2.45 5.75 1.14
C PHE A 102 3.69 6.24 1.91
N ASN A 103 4.58 7.01 1.25
CA ASN A 103 5.83 7.43 1.89
C ASN A 103 5.61 8.53 2.94
N GLN A 104 4.63 9.42 2.70
CA GLN A 104 4.25 10.43 3.69
C GLN A 104 3.76 9.79 4.98
N SER A 105 2.92 8.74 4.90
CA SER A 105 2.42 8.03 6.08
C SER A 105 3.53 7.46 6.95
N VAL A 106 4.56 6.85 6.33
CA VAL A 106 5.72 6.36 7.08
C VAL A 106 6.49 7.51 7.71
N TRP A 107 6.69 8.61 6.96
CA TRP A 107 7.42 9.77 7.48
C TRP A 107 6.68 10.45 8.65
N GLU A 108 5.36 10.49 8.63
CA GLU A 108 4.55 10.95 9.76
C GLU A 108 4.83 10.14 11.03
N ALA A 109 4.86 8.80 10.91
CA ALA A 109 5.15 7.91 12.03
C ALA A 109 6.57 8.13 12.59
N VAL A 110 7.56 8.21 11.69
CA VAL A 110 8.96 8.44 12.05
C VAL A 110 9.12 9.79 12.73
N SER A 111 8.52 10.83 12.19
CA SER A 111 8.58 12.19 12.69
C SER A 111 7.95 12.31 14.08
N LYS A 112 6.74 11.77 14.24
CA LYS A 112 6.03 11.75 15.52
C LYS A 112 6.84 11.02 16.58
N PHE A 113 7.25 9.79 16.30
CA PHE A 113 8.04 8.98 17.22
C PHE A 113 9.32 9.69 17.66
N SER A 114 10.09 10.20 16.69
CA SER A 114 11.37 10.85 16.97
C SER A 114 11.23 12.13 17.80
N ASN A 115 10.18 12.90 17.56
CA ASN A 115 9.87 14.08 18.36
C ASN A 115 9.53 13.69 19.81
N GLU A 116 8.72 12.68 20.00
CA GLU A 116 8.28 12.21 21.31
C GLU A 116 9.41 11.63 22.16
N ILE A 117 10.38 10.95 21.54
CA ILE A 117 11.57 10.46 22.25
C ILE A 117 12.69 11.49 22.39
N GLY A 118 12.52 12.70 21.83
CA GLY A 118 13.53 13.75 21.85
C GLY A 118 14.75 13.43 20.99
N ALA A 119 14.58 12.70 19.87
CA ALA A 119 15.65 12.25 18.96
C ALA A 119 15.53 12.85 17.55
N SER A 120 14.93 14.03 17.43
CA SER A 120 14.72 14.71 16.14
C SER A 120 16.01 14.87 15.33
N ASP A 121 17.11 15.21 15.98
CA ASP A 121 18.42 15.40 15.34
C ASP A 121 19.07 14.08 14.89
N ASN A 122 18.52 12.94 15.33
CA ASN A 122 18.98 11.60 15.00
C ASN A 122 18.15 10.91 13.93
N THR A 123 17.22 11.63 13.29
CA THR A 123 16.26 11.07 12.34
C THR A 123 16.33 11.77 10.99
N TYR A 124 16.38 10.98 9.92
CA TYR A 124 16.59 11.45 8.56
C TYR A 124 15.72 10.67 7.57
N TYR A 125 15.59 11.21 6.36
CA TYR A 125 15.03 10.48 5.23
C TYR A 125 15.91 10.65 3.97
N GLU A 126 15.84 9.65 3.10
CA GLU A 126 16.39 9.67 1.75
C GLU A 126 15.28 9.33 0.76
N ASN A 127 14.96 10.27 -0.13
CA ASN A 127 14.04 10.03 -1.23
C ASN A 127 14.83 9.41 -2.39
N SER A 128 14.80 8.09 -2.47
CA SER A 128 15.50 7.36 -3.53
C SER A 128 14.61 7.15 -4.74
N VAL A 129 15.20 7.07 -5.92
CA VAL A 129 14.52 6.61 -7.13
C VAL A 129 14.57 5.09 -7.24
N ILE A 130 13.71 4.51 -8.08
CA ILE A 130 13.65 3.04 -8.28
C ILE A 130 14.81 2.61 -9.18
N ASP A 131 16.02 2.59 -8.67
CA ASP A 131 17.19 1.98 -9.31
C ASP A 131 18.22 1.52 -8.28
N GLN A 132 18.96 0.46 -8.63
CA GLN A 132 19.92 -0.18 -7.74
C GLN A 132 21.06 0.75 -7.31
N SER A 133 21.52 1.64 -8.18
CA SER A 133 22.64 2.54 -7.88
C SER A 133 22.25 3.55 -6.82
N THR A 134 21.11 4.20 -6.98
CA THR A 134 20.61 5.20 -6.02
C THR A 134 20.31 4.55 -4.67
N GLN A 135 19.69 3.37 -4.67
CA GLN A 135 19.41 2.65 -3.43
C GLN A 135 20.72 2.23 -2.73
N SER A 136 21.69 1.70 -3.47
CA SER A 136 23.00 1.34 -2.91
C SER A 136 23.70 2.52 -2.27
N ASN A 137 23.64 3.71 -2.89
CA ASN A 137 24.20 4.93 -2.33
C ASN A 137 23.51 5.34 -1.02
N SER A 138 22.18 5.17 -0.93
CA SER A 138 21.41 5.44 0.29
C SER A 138 21.81 4.49 1.44
N TYR A 139 22.00 3.19 1.15
CA TYR A 139 22.49 2.23 2.14
C TYR A 139 23.92 2.52 2.59
N ASP A 140 24.81 2.86 1.66
CA ASP A 140 26.18 3.26 1.97
C ASP A 140 26.22 4.51 2.86
N TYR A 141 25.36 5.49 2.57
CA TYR A 141 25.21 6.67 3.41
C TYR A 141 24.71 6.30 4.81
N ALA A 142 23.69 5.44 4.90
CA ALA A 142 23.15 5.01 6.18
C ALA A 142 24.21 4.32 7.06
N ILE A 143 25.04 3.44 6.48
CA ILE A 143 26.18 2.84 7.18
C ILE A 143 27.23 3.87 7.58
N ALA A 144 27.65 4.75 6.67
CA ALA A 144 28.68 5.76 6.93
C ALA A 144 28.27 6.72 8.04
N LYS A 145 26.97 7.04 8.14
CA LYS A 145 26.39 7.90 9.18
C LYS A 145 25.93 7.14 10.42
N LYS A 146 26.18 5.83 10.51
CA LYS A 146 25.85 4.97 11.65
C LYS A 146 24.36 4.95 12.02
N PHE A 147 23.48 5.03 11.04
CA PHE A 147 22.06 4.75 11.27
C PHE A 147 21.88 3.28 11.61
N LYS A 148 21.29 2.99 12.76
CA LYS A 148 21.08 1.61 13.24
C LYS A 148 19.71 1.07 12.91
N VAL A 149 18.70 1.93 12.86
CA VAL A 149 17.34 1.54 12.51
C VAL A 149 17.02 2.10 11.13
N TRP A 150 16.79 1.20 10.17
CA TRP A 150 16.42 1.56 8.81
C TRP A 150 14.97 1.21 8.57
N ILE A 151 14.19 2.14 8.04
CA ILE A 151 12.84 1.87 7.56
C ILE A 151 12.89 1.91 6.05
N LEU A 152 12.62 0.78 5.41
CA LEU A 152 12.71 0.59 3.98
C LEU A 152 11.30 0.41 3.40
N THR A 153 10.86 1.40 2.61
CA THR A 153 9.49 1.40 2.06
C THR A 153 9.46 0.94 0.61
N GLY A 154 8.51 0.08 0.30
CA GLY A 154 8.27 -0.42 -1.05
C GLY A 154 8.93 -1.78 -1.32
N PHE A 155 8.19 -2.63 -2.04
CA PHE A 155 8.57 -4.02 -2.32
C PHE A 155 9.91 -4.18 -3.06
N GLN A 156 10.32 -3.20 -3.86
CA GLN A 156 11.60 -3.23 -4.60
C GLN A 156 12.81 -3.26 -3.66
N GLN A 157 12.65 -2.80 -2.41
CA GLN A 157 13.71 -2.78 -1.41
C GLN A 157 14.28 -4.16 -1.10
N GLU A 158 13.47 -5.23 -1.22
CA GLU A 158 13.95 -6.60 -1.01
C GLU A 158 15.13 -6.91 -1.95
N ASN A 159 14.94 -6.72 -3.25
CA ASN A 159 15.98 -6.98 -4.24
C ASN A 159 17.17 -6.05 -4.09
N PHE A 160 16.92 -4.76 -3.87
CA PHE A 160 17.99 -3.78 -3.72
C PHE A 160 18.86 -4.06 -2.50
N LEU A 161 18.26 -4.38 -1.36
CA LEU A 161 18.99 -4.69 -0.15
C LEU A 161 19.81 -5.96 -0.30
N ILE A 162 19.22 -7.04 -0.83
CA ILE A 162 19.91 -8.32 -1.04
C ILE A 162 21.09 -8.15 -2.01
N GLN A 163 20.89 -7.46 -3.13
CA GLN A 163 21.96 -7.18 -4.07
C GLN A 163 23.09 -6.37 -3.42
N TRP A 164 22.75 -5.33 -2.67
CA TRP A 164 23.76 -4.52 -1.97
C TRP A 164 24.53 -5.36 -0.93
N LEU A 165 23.83 -6.18 -0.14
CA LEU A 165 24.46 -7.07 0.84
C LEU A 165 25.39 -8.12 0.19
N SER A 166 25.12 -8.52 -1.05
CA SER A 166 25.94 -9.49 -1.78
C SER A 166 27.26 -8.91 -2.31
N VAL A 167 27.43 -7.59 -2.31
CA VAL A 167 28.59 -6.92 -2.90
C VAL A 167 29.68 -6.64 -1.87
N GLY A 168 30.88 -7.09 -2.14
CA GLY A 168 32.08 -6.78 -1.37
C GLY A 168 31.96 -7.06 0.13
N ASN A 169 32.17 -6.03 0.97
CA ASN A 169 32.11 -6.13 2.42
C ASN A 169 30.78 -5.60 3.02
N ASN A 170 29.75 -5.37 2.20
CA ASN A 170 28.54 -4.71 2.66
C ASN A 170 27.79 -5.50 3.74
N LEU A 171 27.68 -6.81 3.60
CA LEU A 171 27.10 -7.66 4.65
C LEU A 171 27.86 -7.51 5.98
N LYS A 172 29.19 -7.54 5.95
CA LYS A 172 30.01 -7.34 7.15
C LYS A 172 29.83 -5.95 7.75
N ARG A 173 29.74 -4.90 6.92
CA ARG A 173 29.47 -3.51 7.37
C ARG A 173 28.10 -3.41 8.04
N PHE A 174 27.09 -4.02 7.43
CA PHE A 174 25.72 -4.07 7.95
C PHE A 174 25.66 -4.75 9.33
N LEU A 175 26.28 -5.92 9.46
CA LEU A 175 26.32 -6.69 10.71
C LEU A 175 27.12 -5.96 11.81
N ASN A 176 28.29 -5.39 11.46
CA ASN A 176 29.12 -4.62 12.41
C ASN A 176 28.41 -3.35 12.90
N ASN A 177 27.60 -2.70 12.05
CA ASN A 177 26.80 -1.54 12.45
C ASN A 177 25.62 -1.96 13.36
N LYS A 178 25.35 -3.26 13.51
CA LYS A 178 24.18 -3.80 14.22
C LYS A 178 22.86 -3.24 13.63
N THR A 179 22.81 -3.11 12.32
CA THR A 179 21.65 -2.54 11.63
C THR A 179 20.42 -3.41 11.84
N PHE A 180 19.31 -2.77 12.20
CA PHE A 180 17.98 -3.36 12.27
C PHE A 180 17.10 -2.74 11.18
N VAL A 181 16.29 -3.53 10.50
CA VAL A 181 15.47 -3.09 9.36
C VAL A 181 13.99 -3.29 9.69
N ILE A 182 13.22 -2.23 9.55
CA ILE A 182 11.77 -2.27 9.48
C ILE A 182 11.39 -2.19 8.00
N THR A 183 10.72 -3.19 7.48
CA THR A 183 10.28 -3.21 6.08
C THR A 183 8.81 -2.87 5.97
N VAL A 184 8.42 -2.14 4.92
CA VAL A 184 7.03 -1.77 4.67
C VAL A 184 6.63 -2.26 3.29
N ASP A 185 5.60 -3.11 3.23
CA ASP A 185 5.10 -3.80 2.04
C ASP A 185 6.00 -4.89 1.47
N TRP A 186 6.93 -5.39 2.24
CA TRP A 186 7.72 -6.53 1.83
C TRP A 186 8.31 -7.26 3.04
N PHE A 187 8.66 -8.50 2.81
CA PHE A 187 9.36 -9.31 3.79
C PHE A 187 10.21 -10.34 3.04
N PRO A 188 11.51 -10.49 3.35
CA PRO A 188 12.35 -11.43 2.63
C PRO A 188 11.84 -12.85 2.83
N ALA A 189 11.74 -13.59 1.74
CA ALA A 189 11.34 -14.99 1.79
C ALA A 189 12.33 -15.80 2.64
N ASP A 190 11.84 -16.57 3.60
CA ASP A 190 12.66 -17.39 4.49
C ASP A 190 13.50 -18.48 3.77
N LYS A 191 13.15 -18.79 2.52
CA LYS A 191 13.82 -19.82 1.72
C LYS A 191 14.02 -19.31 0.30
N SER A 192 15.27 -19.05 -0.07
CA SER A 192 15.66 -18.82 -1.45
C SER A 192 16.21 -20.11 -2.05
N LYS A 193 15.84 -20.40 -3.30
CA LYS A 193 16.46 -21.50 -4.07
C LYS A 193 17.88 -21.18 -4.51
N ILE A 194 18.30 -19.91 -4.40
CA ILE A 194 19.65 -19.46 -4.73
C ILE A 194 20.51 -19.51 -3.47
N PRO A 195 21.51 -20.43 -3.35
CA PRO A 195 22.28 -20.65 -2.12
C PRO A 195 22.98 -19.39 -1.60
N ALA A 196 23.48 -18.54 -2.48
CA ALA A 196 24.14 -17.29 -2.09
C ALA A 196 23.18 -16.30 -1.41
N ILE A 197 21.96 -16.19 -1.90
CA ILE A 197 20.90 -15.35 -1.30
C ILE A 197 20.49 -15.97 0.05
N GLN A 198 20.30 -17.27 0.12
CA GLN A 198 19.98 -17.96 1.37
C GLN A 198 21.03 -17.69 2.46
N THR A 199 22.32 -17.72 2.10
CA THR A 199 23.41 -17.41 3.03
C THR A 199 23.30 -15.98 3.58
N ILE A 200 22.92 -15.01 2.74
CA ILE A 200 22.70 -13.61 3.18
C ILE A 200 21.51 -13.55 4.14
N LEU A 201 20.38 -14.16 3.78
CA LEU A 201 19.17 -14.19 4.60
C LEU A 201 19.43 -14.82 5.97
N ASP A 202 20.16 -15.93 6.01
CA ASP A 202 20.57 -16.58 7.26
C ASP A 202 21.46 -15.69 8.12
N SER A 203 22.33 -14.89 7.50
CA SER A 203 23.24 -13.98 8.21
C SER A 203 22.53 -12.78 8.84
N ILE A 204 21.37 -12.38 8.31
CA ILE A 204 20.59 -11.24 8.81
C ILE A 204 19.36 -11.64 9.62
N LYS A 205 19.24 -12.93 10.01
CA LYS A 205 18.18 -13.39 10.91
C LYS A 205 18.14 -12.58 12.21
N GLY A 206 16.93 -12.29 12.66
CA GLY A 206 16.68 -11.47 13.85
C GLY A 206 16.74 -9.96 13.62
N ARG A 207 17.09 -9.51 12.41
CA ARG A 207 17.30 -8.09 12.11
C ARG A 207 16.20 -7.45 11.28
N ILE A 208 15.16 -8.20 10.91
CA ILE A 208 14.07 -7.70 10.07
C ILE A 208 12.73 -7.85 10.76
N LEU A 209 12.03 -6.74 10.88
CA LEU A 209 10.62 -6.64 11.26
C LEU A 209 9.84 -6.19 10.03
N GLY A 210 9.06 -7.09 9.45
CA GLY A 210 8.20 -6.78 8.31
C GLY A 210 6.85 -6.22 8.73
N LEU A 211 6.34 -5.29 7.94
CA LEU A 211 4.99 -4.74 8.04
C LEU A 211 4.26 -5.01 6.73
N ASN A 212 3.35 -5.97 6.77
CA ASN A 212 2.50 -6.33 5.64
C ASN A 212 1.02 -6.11 5.97
N PHE A 213 0.23 -5.84 4.94
CA PHE A 213 -1.14 -5.37 5.10
C PHE A 213 -2.09 -6.25 4.28
N LYS A 214 -3.15 -6.75 4.92
CA LYS A 214 -4.24 -7.50 4.27
C LYS A 214 -5.19 -6.51 3.58
N THR A 215 -4.68 -5.75 2.62
CA THR A 215 -5.44 -4.68 1.94
C THR A 215 -6.65 -5.20 1.15
N GLN A 216 -6.67 -6.50 0.82
CA GLN A 216 -7.83 -7.18 0.27
C GLN A 216 -9.06 -7.11 1.19
N HIS A 217 -8.90 -6.97 2.52
CA HIS A 217 -10.03 -6.75 3.43
C HIS A 217 -10.74 -5.43 3.13
N GLY A 218 -9.96 -4.35 2.96
CA GLY A 218 -10.49 -3.04 2.62
C GLY A 218 -11.07 -3.00 1.20
N GLY A 219 -10.36 -3.58 0.23
CA GLY A 219 -10.86 -3.73 -1.14
C GLY A 219 -12.19 -4.48 -1.19
N PHE A 220 -12.29 -5.63 -0.52
CA PHE A 220 -13.53 -6.42 -0.44
C PHE A 220 -14.69 -5.61 0.14
N THR A 221 -14.45 -4.97 1.28
CA THR A 221 -15.46 -4.12 1.92
C THR A 221 -15.92 -3.01 0.99
N MET A 222 -14.98 -2.38 0.28
CA MET A 222 -15.26 -1.31 -0.67
C MET A 222 -16.14 -1.80 -1.83
N GLY A 223 -15.73 -2.89 -2.48
CA GLY A 223 -16.49 -3.46 -3.62
C GLY A 223 -17.91 -3.89 -3.23
N TYR A 224 -18.05 -4.58 -2.10
CA TYR A 224 -19.34 -5.02 -1.60
C TYR A 224 -20.23 -3.86 -1.14
N ALA A 225 -19.69 -2.94 -0.32
CA ALA A 225 -20.46 -1.83 0.25
C ALA A 225 -20.92 -0.83 -0.81
N ALA A 226 -20.06 -0.49 -1.77
CA ALA A 226 -20.44 0.38 -2.88
C ALA A 226 -21.53 -0.24 -3.75
N SER A 227 -21.44 -1.54 -4.02
CA SER A 227 -22.48 -2.26 -4.78
C SER A 227 -23.84 -2.23 -4.06
N LYS A 228 -23.83 -2.43 -2.75
CA LYS A 228 -25.04 -2.35 -1.93
C LYS A 228 -25.63 -0.93 -1.91
N LEU A 229 -24.77 0.09 -1.78
CA LEU A 229 -25.22 1.48 -1.83
C LEU A 229 -25.91 1.81 -3.15
N VAL A 230 -25.32 1.50 -4.30
CA VAL A 230 -25.93 1.82 -5.60
C VAL A 230 -27.22 1.03 -5.84
N GLN A 231 -27.35 -0.19 -5.34
CA GLN A 231 -28.61 -0.94 -5.35
C GLN A 231 -29.71 -0.20 -4.56
N GLU A 232 -29.39 0.30 -3.37
CA GLU A 232 -30.35 1.06 -2.56
C GLU A 232 -30.74 2.40 -3.21
N ILE A 233 -29.79 3.05 -3.90
CA ILE A 233 -30.06 4.28 -4.66
C ILE A 233 -30.97 3.99 -5.86
N ASP A 234 -30.71 2.95 -6.63
CA ASP A 234 -31.55 2.54 -7.76
C ASP A 234 -32.98 2.23 -7.29
N ALA A 235 -33.12 1.53 -6.16
CA ALA A 235 -34.41 1.23 -5.58
C ALA A 235 -35.18 2.50 -5.11
N ASP A 236 -34.47 3.48 -4.55
CA ASP A 236 -35.04 4.77 -4.13
C ASP A 236 -35.50 5.58 -5.35
N LEU A 237 -34.69 5.66 -6.39
CA LEU A 237 -35.04 6.37 -7.64
C LEU A 237 -36.22 5.74 -8.38
N LYS A 238 -36.36 4.42 -8.33
CA LYS A 238 -37.50 3.70 -8.96
C LYS A 238 -38.85 4.03 -8.37
N GLN A 239 -38.92 4.48 -7.12
CA GLN A 239 -40.19 4.84 -6.49
C GLN A 239 -40.87 6.02 -7.20
N ASP A 240 -40.09 6.93 -7.77
CA ASP A 240 -40.58 8.15 -8.42
C ASP A 240 -40.70 8.05 -9.94
N ILE A 241 -40.19 6.97 -10.56
CA ILE A 241 -40.15 6.80 -12.01
C ILE A 241 -41.12 5.67 -12.42
N PRO A 242 -42.15 5.98 -13.24
CA PRO A 242 -43.03 4.94 -13.76
C PRO A 242 -42.26 3.85 -14.51
N PRO A 243 -42.67 2.57 -14.41
CA PRO A 243 -41.93 1.45 -15.02
C PRO A 243 -41.64 1.59 -16.53
N ASN A 244 -42.50 2.27 -17.27
CA ASN A 244 -42.37 2.52 -18.70
C ASN A 244 -41.31 3.60 -19.04
N LYS A 245 -40.78 4.29 -18.06
CA LYS A 245 -39.68 5.25 -18.21
C LYS A 245 -38.35 4.74 -17.62
N TRP A 246 -38.30 3.51 -17.17
CA TRP A 246 -37.07 2.88 -16.73
C TRP A 246 -36.13 2.75 -17.93
N GLY A 247 -34.88 3.18 -17.79
CA GLY A 247 -33.89 3.24 -18.88
C GLY A 247 -33.62 4.63 -19.43
N THR A 248 -34.23 5.72 -18.86
CA THR A 248 -33.88 7.10 -19.18
C THR A 248 -32.61 7.55 -18.44
N GLN A 249 -31.98 8.67 -18.88
CA GLN A 249 -30.72 9.22 -18.31
C GLN A 249 -30.76 9.48 -16.80
N GLU A 250 -31.94 9.51 -16.16
CA GLU A 250 -32.07 9.70 -14.72
C GLU A 250 -31.69 8.46 -13.90
N ARG A 251 -31.48 7.30 -14.54
CA ARG A 251 -31.13 6.02 -13.89
C ARG A 251 -29.64 5.71 -13.99
N ALA A 252 -28.85 6.51 -13.25
CA ALA A 252 -27.39 6.38 -13.24
C ALA A 252 -26.85 5.05 -12.63
N PHE A 253 -27.72 4.17 -12.08
CA PHE A 253 -27.33 2.97 -11.32
C PHE A 253 -28.13 1.72 -11.71
N GLU A 254 -28.53 1.60 -12.96
CA GLU A 254 -29.32 0.46 -13.42
C GLU A 254 -28.56 -0.87 -13.32
N SER A 255 -29.26 -1.92 -12.86
CA SER A 255 -28.73 -3.29 -12.81
C SER A 255 -28.17 -3.73 -14.16
N GLY A 256 -26.94 -4.24 -14.18
CA GLY A 256 -26.27 -4.70 -15.38
C GLY A 256 -25.85 -3.60 -16.37
N GLN A 257 -26.04 -2.32 -16.04
CA GLN A 257 -25.57 -1.17 -16.81
C GLN A 257 -24.56 -0.31 -16.02
N THR A 258 -24.44 -0.54 -14.72
CA THR A 258 -23.49 0.16 -13.84
C THR A 258 -22.18 -0.59 -13.82
N TYR A 259 -21.08 0.12 -14.12
CA TYR A 259 -19.72 -0.41 -14.11
C TYR A 259 -18.91 0.23 -12.99
N PHE A 260 -18.11 -0.59 -12.32
CA PHE A 260 -17.08 -0.16 -11.39
C PHE A 260 -15.71 -0.51 -11.96
N ASP A 261 -14.72 0.32 -11.65
CA ASP A 261 -13.34 0.18 -12.11
C ASP A 261 -12.37 0.22 -10.94
N ALA A 262 -11.33 -0.60 -11.00
CA ALA A 262 -10.17 -0.51 -10.11
C ALA A 262 -8.90 -0.75 -10.93
N PHE A 263 -8.06 0.26 -11.06
CA PHE A 263 -6.78 0.15 -11.75
C PHE A 263 -5.60 0.29 -10.78
N GLY A 264 -4.39 -0.03 -11.24
CA GLY A 264 -3.24 -0.04 -10.36
C GLY A 264 -1.93 0.40 -11.00
N GLY A 265 -1.00 0.86 -10.16
CA GLY A 265 0.34 1.30 -10.56
C GLY A 265 1.31 0.16 -10.89
N GLY A 266 0.98 -1.09 -10.58
CA GLY A 266 1.86 -2.23 -10.82
C GLY A 266 1.23 -3.56 -10.41
N ASP A 267 1.85 -4.65 -10.83
CA ASP A 267 1.43 -6.03 -10.60
C ASP A 267 2.13 -6.70 -9.40
N PHE A 268 2.15 -6.04 -8.28
CA PHE A 268 2.69 -6.54 -7.03
C PHE A 268 1.67 -6.45 -5.89
N SER A 269 1.91 -7.18 -4.80
CA SER A 269 0.94 -7.37 -3.71
C SER A 269 0.43 -6.06 -3.09
N GLY A 270 1.28 -5.05 -2.97
CA GLY A 270 0.90 -3.73 -2.46
C GLY A 270 -0.20 -3.03 -3.29
N VAL A 271 -0.43 -3.48 -4.53
CA VAL A 271 -1.48 -3.00 -5.45
C VAL A 271 -2.53 -4.09 -5.68
N THR A 272 -2.10 -5.27 -6.14
CA THR A 272 -3.02 -6.32 -6.60
C THR A 272 -3.97 -6.81 -5.52
N ASN A 273 -3.57 -6.75 -4.24
CA ASN A 273 -4.43 -7.14 -3.12
C ASN A 273 -5.66 -6.22 -2.98
N PHE A 274 -5.50 -4.93 -3.17
CA PHE A 274 -6.62 -3.98 -3.17
C PHE A 274 -7.61 -4.29 -4.30
N ASN A 275 -7.10 -4.37 -5.54
CA ASN A 275 -7.92 -4.65 -6.73
C ASN A 275 -8.64 -5.99 -6.61
N TYR A 276 -7.90 -7.01 -6.16
CA TYR A 276 -8.42 -8.33 -5.96
C TYR A 276 -9.56 -8.37 -4.94
N GLY A 277 -9.34 -7.79 -3.75
CA GLY A 277 -10.40 -7.66 -2.76
C GLY A 277 -11.62 -6.95 -3.32
N PHE A 278 -11.41 -5.85 -4.05
CA PHE A 278 -12.48 -5.06 -4.65
C PHE A 278 -13.38 -5.89 -5.59
N TYR A 279 -12.78 -6.63 -6.52
CA TYR A 279 -13.56 -7.49 -7.44
C TYR A 279 -14.24 -8.66 -6.72
N GLU A 280 -13.62 -9.20 -5.68
CA GLU A 280 -14.26 -10.22 -4.84
C GLU A 280 -15.46 -9.68 -4.07
N GLY A 281 -15.38 -8.44 -3.59
CA GLY A 281 -16.52 -7.76 -2.99
C GLY A 281 -17.69 -7.61 -3.96
N LEU A 282 -17.41 -7.21 -5.21
CA LEU A 282 -18.40 -7.15 -6.29
C LEU A 282 -18.99 -8.53 -6.58
N ARG A 283 -18.14 -9.53 -6.73
CA ARG A 283 -18.57 -10.92 -7.00
C ARG A 283 -19.50 -11.44 -5.90
N GLN A 284 -19.09 -11.27 -4.65
CA GLN A 284 -19.88 -11.70 -3.50
C GLN A 284 -21.25 -11.01 -3.44
N PHE A 285 -21.28 -9.70 -3.69
CA PHE A 285 -22.53 -8.95 -3.78
C PHE A 285 -23.44 -9.48 -4.89
N ASN A 286 -22.89 -9.67 -6.10
CA ASN A 286 -23.65 -10.17 -7.24
C ASN A 286 -24.22 -11.57 -6.98
N GLU A 287 -23.43 -12.51 -6.44
CA GLU A 287 -23.88 -13.86 -6.11
C GLU A 287 -25.03 -13.86 -5.09
N GLU A 288 -24.95 -13.06 -4.03
CA GLU A 288 -26.03 -12.96 -3.05
C GLU A 288 -27.33 -12.44 -3.67
N ASN A 289 -27.22 -11.45 -4.56
CA ASN A 289 -28.39 -10.84 -5.17
C ASN A 289 -28.99 -11.66 -6.32
N MET A 290 -28.18 -12.49 -6.99
CA MET A 290 -28.69 -13.40 -8.04
C MET A 290 -29.35 -14.65 -7.47
N ASN A 291 -28.89 -15.11 -6.30
CA ASN A 291 -29.36 -16.34 -5.67
C ASN A 291 -30.54 -16.12 -4.69
N SER A 292 -30.87 -14.87 -4.34
CA SER A 292 -31.93 -14.61 -3.38
C SER A 292 -33.30 -14.72 -4.02
N SER A 293 -34.08 -15.71 -3.58
CA SER A 293 -35.49 -15.89 -3.95
C SER A 293 -36.45 -14.84 -3.35
N GLN A 294 -35.91 -13.93 -2.52
CA GLN A 294 -36.71 -12.95 -1.76
C GLN A 294 -36.77 -11.55 -2.39
N GLN A 295 -36.19 -11.34 -3.57
CA GLN A 295 -36.18 -10.00 -4.18
C GLN A 295 -37.47 -9.72 -4.94
N GLN A 296 -38.34 -8.90 -4.36
CA GLN A 296 -39.53 -8.36 -4.99
C GLN A 296 -39.28 -7.49 -6.24
N ASN A 297 -38.02 -7.01 -6.44
CA ASN A 297 -37.62 -6.05 -7.48
C ASN A 297 -36.73 -6.62 -8.59
N GLY A 298 -36.61 -7.94 -8.71
CA GLY A 298 -35.74 -8.57 -9.71
C GLY A 298 -34.28 -8.64 -9.29
N LYS A 299 -33.48 -9.35 -10.09
CA LYS A 299 -32.05 -9.53 -9.88
C LYS A 299 -31.30 -8.20 -10.06
N TYR A 300 -30.35 -7.91 -9.19
CA TYR A 300 -29.50 -6.72 -9.28
C TYR A 300 -28.02 -7.10 -9.28
N PHE A 301 -27.25 -6.58 -10.22
CA PHE A 301 -25.82 -6.82 -10.30
C PHE A 301 -25.06 -5.64 -10.88
N ILE A 302 -23.78 -5.51 -10.49
CA ILE A 302 -22.82 -4.50 -10.93
C ILE A 302 -21.82 -5.18 -11.85
N LYS A 303 -21.42 -4.50 -12.91
CA LYS A 303 -20.37 -4.92 -13.83
C LYS A 303 -19.01 -4.34 -13.44
N ALA A 304 -17.96 -5.00 -13.90
CA ALA A 304 -16.58 -4.54 -13.73
C ALA A 304 -15.99 -4.07 -15.07
N SER A 305 -15.26 -2.96 -15.04
CA SER A 305 -14.45 -2.50 -16.18
C SER A 305 -13.15 -3.31 -16.27
N PRO A 306 -12.55 -3.42 -17.47
CA PRO A 306 -11.20 -3.94 -17.61
C PRO A 306 -10.18 -3.14 -16.77
N THR A 307 -9.26 -3.84 -16.12
CA THR A 307 -8.26 -3.25 -15.22
C THR A 307 -6.94 -3.00 -15.93
N ASP A 308 -6.32 -1.85 -15.72
CA ASP A 308 -4.94 -1.56 -16.10
C ASP A 308 -4.03 -1.55 -14.86
N LEU A 309 -3.04 -2.45 -14.79
CA LEU A 309 -2.03 -2.50 -13.73
C LEU A 309 -0.71 -1.81 -14.14
N THR A 310 -0.70 -1.09 -15.26
CA THR A 310 0.52 -0.51 -15.83
C THR A 310 0.56 1.01 -15.76
N THR A 311 -0.31 1.63 -14.96
CA THR A 311 -0.40 3.09 -14.88
C THR A 311 0.83 3.75 -14.28
N ASN A 312 1.68 2.98 -13.55
CA ASN A 312 2.79 3.50 -12.76
C ASN A 312 2.31 4.35 -11.57
N PHE A 313 3.24 4.99 -10.86
CA PHE A 313 2.94 5.86 -9.72
C PHE A 313 3.33 7.32 -9.95
N ALA A 314 4.16 7.58 -10.97
CA ALA A 314 4.62 8.92 -11.29
C ALA A 314 3.64 9.63 -12.23
N ILE A 315 3.34 10.89 -11.92
CA ILE A 315 2.51 11.73 -12.79
C ILE A 315 3.35 12.18 -13.99
N ASN A 316 3.11 11.57 -15.15
CA ASN A 316 3.70 11.92 -16.43
C ASN A 316 2.66 11.78 -17.55
N ASN A 317 3.02 12.08 -18.79
CA ASN A 317 2.06 12.05 -19.91
C ASN A 317 1.51 10.64 -20.17
N GLU A 318 2.32 9.61 -20.05
CA GLU A 318 1.90 8.22 -20.27
C GLU A 318 0.91 7.77 -19.19
N SER A 319 1.26 7.96 -17.91
CA SER A 319 0.37 7.62 -16.80
C SER A 319 -0.95 8.39 -16.85
N LYS A 320 -0.92 9.68 -17.21
CA LYS A 320 -2.14 10.47 -17.39
C LYS A 320 -3.06 9.90 -18.46
N GLN A 321 -2.52 9.49 -19.63
CA GLN A 321 -3.34 8.91 -20.71
C GLN A 321 -3.98 7.58 -20.26
N LYS A 322 -3.25 6.73 -19.55
CA LYS A 322 -3.78 5.49 -19.00
C LYS A 322 -4.90 5.76 -17.99
N VAL A 323 -4.70 6.69 -17.05
CA VAL A 323 -5.76 7.08 -16.10
C VAL A 323 -6.97 7.68 -16.81
N PHE A 324 -6.76 8.51 -17.84
CA PHE A 324 -7.87 9.07 -18.64
C PHE A 324 -8.68 7.97 -19.32
N ALA A 325 -8.01 6.93 -19.85
CA ALA A 325 -8.71 5.80 -20.45
C ALA A 325 -9.59 5.06 -19.44
N GLN A 326 -9.11 4.86 -18.20
CA GLN A 326 -9.90 4.22 -17.14
C GLN A 326 -11.11 5.11 -16.73
N VAL A 327 -10.90 6.41 -16.54
CA VAL A 327 -11.98 7.35 -16.16
C VAL A 327 -13.01 7.52 -17.27
N ASP A 328 -12.57 7.63 -18.52
CA ASP A 328 -13.46 7.79 -19.67
C ASP A 328 -14.26 6.52 -19.98
N GLY A 329 -13.76 5.37 -19.53
CA GLY A 329 -14.41 4.08 -19.63
C GLY A 329 -14.07 3.30 -20.91
N HIS A 330 -14.58 2.09 -20.97
CA HIS A 330 -14.35 1.14 -22.04
C HIS A 330 -15.50 1.10 -23.06
N PHE A 331 -15.24 0.53 -24.24
CA PHE A 331 -16.24 0.40 -25.30
C PHE A 331 -17.04 -0.89 -25.16
N VAL A 332 -18.37 -0.77 -25.15
CA VAL A 332 -19.31 -1.89 -25.20
C VAL A 332 -20.22 -1.68 -26.42
N ASN A 333 -20.16 -2.58 -27.37
CA ASN A 333 -20.95 -2.49 -28.62
C ASN A 333 -20.81 -1.12 -29.34
N GLY A 334 -19.57 -0.55 -29.34
CA GLY A 334 -19.29 0.73 -29.98
C GLY A 334 -19.65 1.97 -29.16
N THR A 335 -20.22 1.83 -27.98
CA THR A 335 -20.54 2.93 -27.06
C THR A 335 -19.52 2.95 -25.93
N GLN A 336 -18.92 4.10 -25.65
CA GLN A 336 -18.03 4.29 -24.51
C GLN A 336 -18.85 4.41 -23.22
N ILE A 337 -18.58 3.55 -22.25
CA ILE A 337 -19.30 3.49 -20.98
C ILE A 337 -18.34 3.85 -19.86
N PRO A 338 -18.47 5.04 -19.25
CA PRO A 338 -17.68 5.43 -18.09
C PRO A 338 -18.09 4.62 -16.85
N PRO A 339 -17.13 4.16 -16.03
CA PRO A 339 -17.46 3.54 -14.76
C PRO A 339 -18.07 4.56 -13.81
N LYS A 340 -19.01 4.12 -12.97
CA LYS A 340 -19.62 5.00 -11.95
C LYS A 340 -18.70 5.23 -10.77
N LEU A 341 -17.91 4.23 -10.43
CA LEU A 341 -16.93 4.26 -9.36
C LEU A 341 -15.57 3.87 -9.90
N ILE A 342 -14.54 4.61 -9.50
CA ILE A 342 -13.16 4.43 -9.91
C ILE A 342 -12.29 4.30 -8.67
N PHE A 343 -11.51 3.22 -8.58
CA PHE A 343 -10.58 2.96 -7.51
C PHE A 343 -9.13 2.97 -8.02
N PRO A 344 -8.44 4.12 -7.98
CA PRO A 344 -7.05 4.27 -8.42
C PRO A 344 -6.07 3.71 -7.37
N VAL A 345 -5.64 2.47 -7.49
CA VAL A 345 -4.61 1.90 -6.62
C VAL A 345 -3.21 2.29 -7.14
N ALA A 346 -2.98 3.59 -7.22
CA ALA A 346 -1.78 4.16 -7.83
C ALA A 346 -1.30 5.48 -7.15
N GLY A 347 -1.55 5.61 -5.85
CA GLY A 347 -1.06 6.70 -5.01
C GLY A 347 -1.44 8.09 -5.54
N SER A 348 -0.46 8.87 -5.99
CA SER A 348 -0.64 10.24 -6.47
C SER A 348 -1.51 10.36 -7.73
N LEU A 349 -1.70 9.29 -8.49
CA LEU A 349 -2.55 9.29 -9.70
C LEU A 349 -4.05 9.42 -9.36
N THR A 350 -4.46 9.28 -8.11
CA THR A 350 -5.80 9.65 -7.66
C THR A 350 -6.13 11.11 -8.02
N SER A 351 -5.17 12.03 -7.90
CA SER A 351 -5.36 13.43 -8.32
C SER A 351 -5.68 13.56 -9.80
N VAL A 352 -5.03 12.76 -10.64
CA VAL A 352 -5.27 12.76 -12.10
C VAL A 352 -6.67 12.25 -12.43
N ALA A 353 -7.15 11.22 -11.71
CA ALA A 353 -8.52 10.74 -11.86
C ALA A 353 -9.55 11.80 -11.42
N ILE A 354 -9.32 12.48 -10.29
CA ILE A 354 -10.13 13.59 -9.80
C ILE A 354 -10.22 14.70 -10.85
N ASP A 355 -9.07 15.16 -11.37
CA ASP A 355 -9.01 16.20 -12.38
C ASP A 355 -9.80 15.81 -13.64
N ARG A 356 -9.68 14.54 -14.09
CA ARG A 356 -10.41 14.06 -15.26
C ARG A 356 -11.91 14.01 -15.05
N VAL A 357 -12.38 13.55 -13.89
CA VAL A 357 -13.81 13.54 -13.51
C VAL A 357 -14.38 14.97 -13.52
N LYS A 358 -13.63 15.94 -12.99
CA LYS A 358 -14.00 17.36 -12.97
C LYS A 358 -14.04 17.97 -14.38
N GLU A 359 -13.03 17.68 -15.20
CA GLU A 359 -12.98 18.13 -16.61
C GLU A 359 -14.19 17.65 -17.40
N LYS A 360 -14.57 16.39 -17.21
CA LYS A 360 -15.75 15.79 -17.85
C LYS A 360 -17.08 16.24 -17.23
N LYS A 361 -17.05 16.90 -16.07
CA LYS A 361 -18.26 17.25 -15.28
C LYS A 361 -19.16 16.02 -15.06
N SER A 362 -18.53 14.86 -14.86
CA SER A 362 -19.25 13.60 -14.66
C SER A 362 -19.60 13.40 -13.18
N ASN A 363 -20.63 12.59 -12.93
CA ASN A 363 -21.07 12.25 -11.57
C ASN A 363 -20.39 10.95 -11.07
N GLN A 364 -19.16 10.68 -11.50
CA GLN A 364 -18.38 9.52 -11.09
C GLN A 364 -17.84 9.74 -9.67
N TRP A 365 -17.72 8.65 -8.92
CA TRP A 365 -17.12 8.65 -7.60
C TRP A 365 -15.70 8.13 -7.65
N ILE A 366 -14.84 8.67 -6.82
CA ILE A 366 -13.45 8.23 -6.65
C ILE A 366 -13.31 7.56 -5.29
N VAL A 367 -12.52 6.51 -5.24
CA VAL A 367 -12.07 5.86 -3.99
C VAL A 367 -10.60 6.19 -3.78
N GLY A 368 -10.25 6.72 -2.62
CA GLY A 368 -8.87 6.97 -2.23
C GLY A 368 -8.14 5.68 -1.84
N VAL A 369 -6.81 5.73 -1.77
CA VAL A 369 -5.93 4.59 -1.46
C VAL A 369 -4.87 4.94 -0.42
N ASP A 370 -4.47 3.95 0.38
CA ASP A 370 -3.45 3.97 1.43
C ASP A 370 -3.78 4.84 2.64
N THR A 371 -4.28 6.04 2.45
CA THR A 371 -4.59 7.02 3.49
C THR A 371 -5.99 7.57 3.29
N ASP A 372 -6.52 8.29 4.27
CA ASP A 372 -7.71 9.09 4.04
C ASP A 372 -7.38 10.26 3.10
N GLN A 373 -7.51 10.00 1.79
CA GLN A 373 -7.18 10.99 0.77
C GLN A 373 -8.16 12.18 0.72
N SER A 374 -9.28 12.13 1.45
CA SER A 374 -10.13 13.31 1.61
C SER A 374 -9.40 14.45 2.32
N LEU A 375 -8.47 14.12 3.21
CA LEU A 375 -7.60 15.09 3.89
C LEU A 375 -6.52 15.66 2.95
N ALA A 376 -6.09 14.88 1.97
CA ALA A 376 -5.11 15.29 0.97
C ALA A 376 -5.72 16.12 -0.17
N PHE A 377 -6.99 15.90 -0.48
CA PHE A 377 -7.74 16.55 -1.57
C PHE A 377 -8.97 17.30 -1.03
N GLU A 378 -8.76 18.11 0.00
CA GLU A 378 -9.82 18.82 0.74
C GLU A 378 -10.80 19.61 -0.16
N ALA A 379 -10.28 20.24 -1.24
CA ALA A 379 -11.11 20.99 -2.19
C ALA A 379 -12.03 20.09 -3.04
N ASP A 380 -11.69 18.81 -3.18
CA ASP A 380 -12.35 17.86 -4.08
C ASP A 380 -12.96 16.67 -3.33
N LYS A 381 -12.96 16.71 -1.99
CA LYS A 381 -13.45 15.60 -1.16
C LYS A 381 -14.92 15.23 -1.43
N GLY A 382 -15.71 16.16 -1.95
CA GLY A 382 -17.14 15.93 -2.25
C GLY A 382 -17.42 14.90 -3.34
N ILE A 383 -16.41 14.44 -4.10
CA ILE A 383 -16.52 13.33 -5.06
C ILE A 383 -15.81 12.06 -4.59
N LEU A 384 -15.16 12.11 -3.43
CA LEU A 384 -14.56 10.93 -2.81
C LEU A 384 -15.64 10.14 -2.08
N LEU A 385 -15.96 8.94 -2.57
CA LEU A 385 -16.88 8.06 -1.85
C LEU A 385 -16.28 7.69 -0.49
N THR A 386 -15.00 7.34 -0.47
CA THR A 386 -14.21 6.99 0.71
C THR A 386 -12.75 6.81 0.32
N SER A 387 -11.90 6.37 1.26
CA SER A 387 -10.58 5.84 0.98
C SER A 387 -10.41 4.46 1.62
N VAL A 388 -9.81 3.52 0.89
CA VAL A 388 -9.35 2.26 1.48
C VAL A 388 -7.99 2.51 2.11
N GLU A 389 -7.97 2.48 3.44
CA GLU A 389 -6.81 2.83 4.23
C GLU A 389 -5.91 1.62 4.45
N LYS A 390 -4.65 1.82 4.16
CA LYS A 390 -3.53 1.01 4.59
C LYS A 390 -2.85 1.79 5.70
N ARG A 391 -3.13 1.44 6.95
CA ARG A 391 -2.75 2.24 8.11
C ARG A 391 -1.26 2.12 8.42
N ILE A 392 -0.45 2.47 7.44
CA ILE A 392 1.00 2.35 7.42
C ILE A 392 1.63 3.15 8.56
N ALA A 393 1.16 4.37 8.78
CA ALA A 393 1.66 5.23 9.85
C ALA A 393 1.50 4.57 11.22
N ILE A 394 0.32 3.97 11.47
CA ILE A 394 0.04 3.27 12.73
C ILE A 394 0.96 2.05 12.89
N ALA A 395 1.12 1.24 11.84
CA ALA A 395 1.98 0.06 11.87
C ALA A 395 3.46 0.45 12.06
N ALA A 396 3.95 1.46 11.34
CA ALA A 396 5.32 1.95 11.44
C ALA A 396 5.62 2.55 12.83
N TYR A 397 4.67 3.30 13.40
CA TYR A 397 4.82 3.84 14.75
C TYR A 397 4.87 2.71 15.79
N LYS A 398 3.99 1.70 15.70
CA LYS A 398 4.05 0.50 16.55
C LYS A 398 5.36 -0.27 16.39
N ALA A 399 5.88 -0.38 15.17
CA ALA A 399 7.17 -1.02 14.91
C ALA A 399 8.32 -0.28 15.62
N LEU A 400 8.32 1.04 15.57
CA LEU A 400 9.31 1.86 16.27
C LEU A 400 9.16 1.67 17.80
N LEU A 401 7.96 1.73 18.34
CA LEU A 401 7.72 1.44 19.77
C LEU A 401 8.26 0.06 20.16
N THR A 402 8.00 -0.96 19.34
CA THR A 402 8.45 -2.33 19.58
C THR A 402 9.97 -2.43 19.54
N VAL A 403 10.62 -1.88 18.50
CA VAL A 403 12.10 -1.94 18.34
C VAL A 403 12.83 -1.18 19.44
N PHE A 404 12.25 -0.08 19.90
CA PHE A 404 12.84 0.74 20.99
C PHE A 404 12.41 0.29 22.40
N GLY A 405 11.65 -0.81 22.53
CA GLY A 405 11.23 -1.34 23.83
C GLY A 405 10.33 -0.36 24.60
N LEU A 406 9.48 0.36 23.90
CA LEU A 406 8.60 1.40 24.42
C LEU A 406 7.13 1.01 24.27
N THR A 407 6.78 -0.22 24.56
CA THR A 407 5.41 -0.77 24.37
C THR A 407 4.65 -0.94 25.68
N ASP A 408 5.29 -0.77 26.82
CA ASP A 408 4.79 -1.05 28.16
C ASP A 408 4.00 0.10 28.80
N TYR A 409 3.70 1.15 28.04
CA TYR A 409 2.88 2.25 28.53
C TYR A 409 1.54 2.29 27.80
N ASP A 410 0.52 2.49 28.58
CA ASP A 410 -0.84 2.60 28.09
C ASP A 410 -1.06 4.00 27.53
N THR A 411 -1.37 4.09 26.25
CA THR A 411 -2.10 5.22 25.72
C THR A 411 -3.57 4.99 26.04
N ALA A 412 -4.34 6.00 26.36
CA ALA A 412 -5.70 5.89 26.93
C ALA A 412 -6.64 4.85 26.28
N ASN A 413 -6.28 4.26 25.13
CA ASN A 413 -7.04 3.22 24.40
C ASN A 413 -6.15 2.12 23.79
N GLN A 414 -4.87 2.05 24.09
CA GLN A 414 -3.94 1.08 23.52
C GLN A 414 -3.15 0.40 24.63
N SER A 415 -3.50 -0.84 24.94
CA SER A 415 -2.73 -1.70 25.84
C SER A 415 -1.40 -2.12 25.19
N GLU A 416 -0.46 -2.63 25.99
CA GLU A 416 0.79 -3.23 25.48
C GLU A 416 0.52 -4.27 24.40
N GLU A 417 -0.51 -5.10 24.57
CA GLU A 417 -0.98 -6.08 23.61
C GLU A 417 -1.25 -5.46 22.23
N LYS A 418 -1.79 -4.25 22.19
CA LYS A 418 -2.11 -3.56 20.93
C LYS A 418 -0.96 -2.74 20.37
N THR A 419 0.03 -2.37 21.19
CA THR A 419 1.18 -1.56 20.75
C THR A 419 2.40 -2.39 20.40
N ASN A 420 2.58 -3.56 21.02
CA ASN A 420 3.68 -4.46 20.79
C ASN A 420 3.38 -5.41 19.61
N LEU A 421 4.06 -5.23 18.50
CA LEU A 421 3.87 -6.08 17.32
C LEU A 421 4.31 -7.54 17.51
N LEU A 422 5.12 -7.83 18.54
CA LEU A 422 5.58 -9.17 18.89
C LEU A 422 4.69 -9.84 19.94
N HIS A 423 3.69 -9.13 20.49
CA HIS A 423 2.81 -9.69 21.52
C HIS A 423 2.11 -10.96 21.03
N GLY A 424 2.07 -11.99 21.88
CA GLY A 424 1.43 -13.27 21.56
C GLY A 424 2.15 -14.14 20.52
N SER A 425 3.21 -13.63 19.86
CA SER A 425 3.96 -14.38 18.84
C SER A 425 5.03 -15.32 19.41
N GLY A 426 5.33 -15.23 20.70
CA GLY A 426 6.47 -15.92 21.32
C GLY A 426 7.83 -15.28 20.98
N ASN A 427 7.84 -14.17 20.27
CA ASN A 427 9.06 -13.44 19.90
C ASN A 427 9.34 -12.31 20.91
N THR A 428 10.62 -12.02 21.11
CA THR A 428 11.12 -10.92 21.95
C THR A 428 12.26 -10.20 21.24
N ILE A 429 12.59 -8.99 21.69
CA ILE A 429 13.83 -8.33 21.26
C ILE A 429 14.88 -8.46 22.37
N SER A 430 16.03 -9.02 22.01
CA SER A 430 17.21 -9.13 22.87
C SER A 430 18.46 -8.79 22.07
N ASP A 431 19.32 -7.94 22.64
CA ASP A 431 20.57 -7.46 22.00
C ASP A 431 20.38 -6.88 20.58
N GLY A 432 19.21 -6.26 20.34
CA GLY A 432 18.85 -5.68 19.04
C GLY A 432 18.51 -6.71 17.98
N LEU A 433 18.12 -7.93 18.39
CA LEU A 433 17.65 -8.99 17.51
C LEU A 433 16.25 -9.47 17.95
N ILE A 434 15.44 -9.85 16.99
CA ILE A 434 14.20 -10.59 17.25
C ILE A 434 14.57 -12.05 17.51
N MET A 435 14.14 -12.59 18.64
CA MET A 435 14.46 -13.92 19.13
C MET A 435 13.21 -14.75 19.35
N ASN A 436 13.24 -16.01 18.97
CA ASN A 436 12.22 -17.02 19.30
C ASN A 436 12.89 -18.27 19.88
N GLY A 437 12.53 -18.65 21.11
CA GLY A 437 13.12 -19.82 21.77
C GLY A 437 14.66 -19.80 21.84
N GLY A 438 15.26 -18.59 21.94
CA GLY A 438 16.71 -18.42 22.00
C GLY A 438 17.40 -18.35 20.63
N SER A 439 16.68 -18.46 19.53
CA SER A 439 17.22 -18.35 18.16
C SER A 439 16.81 -17.05 17.47
N PRO A 440 17.71 -16.40 16.70
CA PRO A 440 17.35 -15.22 15.92
C PRO A 440 16.38 -15.58 14.79
N VAL A 441 15.29 -14.82 14.67
CA VAL A 441 14.27 -14.99 13.62
C VAL A 441 13.85 -13.64 13.06
N ASN A 442 13.65 -13.54 11.75
CA ASN A 442 12.97 -12.41 11.19
C ASN A 442 11.46 -12.55 11.45
N PHE A 443 10.78 -11.46 11.71
CA PHE A 443 9.35 -11.48 12.02
C PHE A 443 8.57 -10.61 11.06
N ASN A 444 7.49 -11.17 10.51
CA ASN A 444 6.57 -10.47 9.64
C ASN A 444 5.25 -10.20 10.36
N SER A 445 5.00 -8.95 10.70
CA SER A 445 3.71 -8.52 11.25
C SER A 445 2.76 -8.23 10.10
N THR A 446 1.84 -9.17 9.85
CA THR A 446 0.81 -9.02 8.82
C THR A 446 -0.53 -8.73 9.47
N GLY A 447 -1.11 -7.57 9.16
CA GLY A 447 -2.36 -7.15 9.77
C GLY A 447 -3.44 -6.75 8.76
N GLY A 448 -4.69 -7.00 9.13
CA GLY A 448 -5.88 -6.62 8.38
C GLY A 448 -6.78 -5.68 9.18
N TYR A 449 -8.09 -5.84 8.99
CA TYR A 449 -9.08 -5.03 9.69
C TYR A 449 -9.04 -5.23 11.22
N LYS A 450 -9.03 -6.49 11.68
CA LYS A 450 -9.05 -6.79 13.12
C LYS A 450 -7.81 -6.28 13.86
N GLU A 451 -6.66 -6.36 13.23
CA GLU A 451 -5.39 -5.88 13.77
C GLU A 451 -5.26 -4.34 13.65
N GLY A 452 -6.24 -3.68 13.02
CA GLY A 452 -6.25 -2.24 12.82
C GLY A 452 -5.26 -1.72 11.78
N PHE A 453 -4.75 -2.60 10.90
CA PHE A 453 -3.79 -2.25 9.85
C PHE A 453 -4.47 -1.83 8.54
N VAL A 454 -5.75 -2.16 8.38
CA VAL A 454 -6.54 -1.81 7.21
C VAL A 454 -7.87 -1.22 7.66
N GLY A 455 -8.37 -0.25 6.94
CA GLY A 455 -9.64 0.41 7.21
C GLY A 455 -10.32 0.92 5.94
N VAL A 456 -11.45 1.54 6.14
CA VAL A 456 -12.17 2.33 5.15
C VAL A 456 -12.55 3.63 5.85
N SER A 457 -12.16 4.77 5.27
CA SER A 457 -12.46 6.08 5.86
C SER A 457 -13.95 6.40 5.76
N LYS A 458 -14.39 7.41 6.49
CA LYS A 458 -15.75 7.92 6.32
C LYS A 458 -15.95 8.52 4.93
N SER A 459 -17.14 8.35 4.40
CA SER A 459 -17.51 8.96 3.12
C SER A 459 -17.56 10.48 3.23
N THR A 460 -17.03 11.16 2.22
CA THR A 460 -17.05 12.63 2.12
C THR A 460 -17.85 13.14 0.92
N LEU A 461 -18.70 12.29 0.33
CA LEU A 461 -19.60 12.71 -0.75
C LEU A 461 -20.42 13.93 -0.33
N ASP A 462 -20.54 14.91 -1.24
CA ASP A 462 -21.29 16.13 -0.97
C ASP A 462 -22.76 15.83 -0.64
N PRO A 463 -23.22 16.10 0.58
CA PRO A 463 -24.58 15.79 1.03
C PRO A 463 -25.66 16.63 0.29
N ASN A 464 -25.28 17.72 -0.36
CA ASN A 464 -26.22 18.51 -1.15
C ASN A 464 -26.50 17.88 -2.52
N LEU A 465 -25.50 17.18 -3.07
CA LEU A 465 -25.59 16.53 -4.38
C LEU A 465 -26.01 15.05 -4.26
N PHE A 466 -25.56 14.38 -3.20
CA PHE A 466 -25.68 12.93 -3.04
C PHE A 466 -26.55 12.57 -1.83
N LYS A 467 -27.86 12.56 -2.03
CA LYS A 467 -28.86 12.18 -1.01
C LYS A 467 -29.99 11.37 -1.61
N PHE A 468 -30.59 10.53 -0.79
CA PHE A 468 -31.81 9.80 -1.15
C PHE A 468 -32.98 10.77 -1.33
N LYS A 469 -33.83 10.51 -2.29
CA LYS A 469 -35.04 11.31 -2.53
C LYS A 469 -36.14 10.99 -1.52
N ASN A 470 -36.30 9.72 -1.20
CA ASN A 470 -37.39 9.19 -0.38
C ASN A 470 -36.95 8.77 1.03
N LYS A 471 -35.67 9.03 1.39
CA LYS A 471 -35.12 8.78 2.72
C LYS A 471 -34.49 10.07 3.25
N ASN A 472 -34.70 10.36 4.53
CA ASN A 472 -34.01 11.49 5.17
C ASN A 472 -32.56 11.09 5.53
N LYS A 473 -31.76 10.78 4.51
CA LYS A 473 -30.39 10.31 4.64
C LYS A 473 -29.55 10.68 3.41
N THR A 474 -28.27 10.97 3.61
CA THR A 474 -27.30 11.16 2.54
C THR A 474 -26.70 9.82 2.10
N TYR A 475 -26.09 9.78 0.91
CA TYR A 475 -25.36 8.58 0.46
C TYR A 475 -24.14 8.33 1.34
N ALA A 476 -23.46 9.39 1.82
CA ALA A 476 -22.33 9.26 2.72
C ALA A 476 -22.70 8.55 4.03
N GLU A 477 -23.74 9.02 4.72
CA GLU A 477 -24.21 8.41 5.96
C GLU A 477 -24.60 6.94 5.76
N ARG A 478 -25.29 6.64 4.67
CA ARG A 478 -25.71 5.25 4.40
C ARG A 478 -24.53 4.36 4.03
N PHE A 479 -23.56 4.89 3.28
CA PHE A 479 -22.36 4.14 2.95
C PHE A 479 -21.57 3.75 4.19
N ASP A 480 -21.37 4.67 5.12
CA ASP A 480 -20.66 4.41 6.39
C ASP A 480 -21.34 3.29 7.20
N GLU A 481 -22.68 3.27 7.23
CA GLU A 481 -23.43 2.19 7.86
C GLU A 481 -23.22 0.84 7.15
N ILE A 482 -23.30 0.84 5.81
CA ILE A 482 -23.09 -0.38 5.01
C ILE A 482 -21.66 -0.91 5.19
N VAL A 483 -20.66 -0.04 5.29
CA VAL A 483 -19.28 -0.43 5.61
C VAL A 483 -19.23 -1.16 6.95
N ALA A 484 -19.84 -0.59 7.99
CA ALA A 484 -19.89 -1.24 9.31
C ALA A 484 -20.62 -2.59 9.26
N GLU A 485 -21.79 -2.65 8.61
CA GLU A 485 -22.52 -3.89 8.41
C GLU A 485 -21.70 -4.95 7.66
N THR A 486 -20.91 -4.53 6.67
CA THR A 486 -20.02 -5.40 5.87
C THR A 486 -18.89 -5.97 6.71
N TRP A 487 -18.26 -5.12 7.52
CA TRP A 487 -17.21 -5.56 8.46
C TRP A 487 -17.76 -6.61 9.44
N ASP A 488 -18.87 -6.32 10.11
CA ASP A 488 -19.50 -7.23 11.06
C ASP A 488 -19.88 -8.57 10.41
N LYS A 489 -20.48 -8.52 9.23
CA LYS A 489 -20.94 -9.71 8.49
C LYS A 489 -19.79 -10.62 8.06
N PHE A 490 -18.75 -10.06 7.45
CA PHE A 490 -17.71 -10.85 6.78
C PHE A 490 -16.48 -11.09 7.61
N PHE A 491 -16.10 -10.14 8.46
CA PHE A 491 -14.90 -10.22 9.28
C PHE A 491 -15.20 -10.46 10.77
N GLY A 492 -16.44 -10.30 11.19
CA GLY A 492 -16.92 -10.53 12.55
C GLY A 492 -16.79 -9.32 13.44
N LYS A 493 -17.49 -9.37 14.58
CA LYS A 493 -17.56 -8.30 15.58
C LYS A 493 -16.91 -8.76 16.88
N GLY A 494 -15.90 -8.02 17.35
CA GLY A 494 -15.14 -8.42 18.53
C GLY A 494 -14.49 -9.79 18.32
N ASP A 495 -14.76 -10.73 19.23
CA ASP A 495 -14.24 -12.10 19.18
C ASP A 495 -15.05 -13.03 18.25
N GLU A 496 -16.18 -12.56 17.72
CA GLU A 496 -17.00 -13.37 16.81
C GLU A 496 -16.31 -13.50 15.44
N GLU A 497 -16.35 -14.72 14.89
CA GLU A 497 -15.88 -15.00 13.53
C GLU A 497 -16.89 -14.55 12.49
N GLY A 498 -16.43 -13.77 11.51
CA GLY A 498 -17.22 -13.42 10.34
C GLY A 498 -17.36 -14.56 9.33
N LEU A 499 -18.20 -14.36 8.31
CA LEU A 499 -18.46 -15.38 7.28
C LEU A 499 -17.19 -15.83 6.53
N LEU A 500 -16.23 -14.94 6.34
CA LEU A 500 -14.99 -15.27 5.65
C LEU A 500 -14.08 -16.16 6.50
N GLN A 501 -14.12 -16.05 7.82
CA GLN A 501 -13.37 -16.92 8.73
C GLN A 501 -14.05 -18.28 8.91
N LYS A 502 -15.38 -18.32 9.01
CA LYS A 502 -16.14 -19.56 9.14
C LYS A 502 -15.96 -20.50 7.93
N LYS A 503 -15.86 -19.94 6.73
CA LYS A 503 -15.57 -20.71 5.50
C LYS A 503 -14.14 -21.28 5.45
N LYS A 504 -13.23 -20.83 6.33
CA LYS A 504 -11.85 -21.34 6.43
C LYS A 504 -11.81 -22.84 6.79
N ASN A 505 -12.79 -23.31 7.52
CA ASN A 505 -12.87 -24.70 7.97
C ASN A 505 -13.37 -25.68 6.89
N ASP A 506 -13.92 -25.19 5.77
CA ASP A 506 -14.61 -26.00 4.74
C ASP A 506 -13.83 -26.18 3.42
N ASN A 507 -12.51 -26.16 3.39
CA ASN A 507 -11.63 -26.34 2.22
C ASN A 507 -10.84 -25.08 1.80
N GLY A 508 -10.15 -24.43 2.72
CA GLY A 508 -9.31 -23.29 2.42
C GLY A 508 -10.17 -22.06 2.09
N GLY A 509 -10.66 -21.39 3.11
CA GLY A 509 -11.53 -20.22 2.95
C GLY A 509 -10.92 -19.13 2.11
N LEU A 510 -11.76 -18.17 1.74
CA LEU A 510 -11.45 -17.01 0.90
C LEU A 510 -10.15 -16.26 1.25
N PHE A 511 -9.55 -16.51 2.41
CA PHE A 511 -8.31 -15.92 2.90
C PHE A 511 -7.45 -16.97 3.63
N ASP A 512 -7.06 -18.07 2.94
CA ASP A 512 -6.01 -18.94 3.46
C ASP A 512 -4.72 -18.14 3.54
N GLU A 513 -4.30 -17.84 4.76
CA GLU A 513 -3.20 -16.94 5.05
C GLU A 513 -1.86 -17.46 4.50
N ASN A 514 -1.67 -18.77 4.49
CA ASN A 514 -0.43 -19.37 3.97
C ASN A 514 -0.36 -19.27 2.45
N LEU A 515 -1.47 -19.56 1.77
CA LEU A 515 -1.56 -19.43 0.31
C LEU A 515 -1.45 -17.96 -0.10
N PHE A 516 -2.11 -17.07 0.65
CA PHE A 516 -2.05 -15.64 0.41
C PHE A 516 -0.63 -15.08 0.56
N ASN A 517 0.08 -15.46 1.62
CA ASN A 517 1.47 -15.04 1.83
C ASN A 517 2.41 -15.59 0.75
N GLN A 518 2.20 -16.82 0.30
CA GLN A 518 2.97 -17.38 -0.83
C GLN A 518 2.71 -16.62 -2.12
N PHE A 519 1.45 -16.29 -2.40
CA PHE A 519 1.06 -15.51 -3.56
C PHE A 519 1.70 -14.10 -3.51
N ASN A 520 1.58 -13.40 -2.40
CA ASN A 520 2.17 -12.07 -2.23
C ASN A 520 3.68 -12.10 -2.43
N SER A 521 4.37 -13.02 -1.78
CA SER A 521 5.81 -13.18 -1.95
C SER A 521 6.19 -13.48 -3.41
N ALA A 522 5.39 -14.25 -4.12
CA ALA A 522 5.64 -14.55 -5.54
C ALA A 522 5.39 -13.32 -6.44
N THR A 523 4.29 -12.59 -6.22
CA THR A 523 3.99 -11.37 -7.00
C THR A 523 5.00 -10.27 -6.78
N ASP A 524 5.46 -10.10 -5.54
CA ASP A 524 6.48 -9.11 -5.20
C ASP A 524 7.83 -9.45 -5.84
N ARG A 525 8.24 -10.74 -5.80
CA ARG A 525 9.44 -11.19 -6.51
C ARG A 525 9.32 -11.01 -8.02
N TRP A 526 8.16 -11.34 -8.59
CA TRP A 526 7.89 -11.16 -10.01
C TRP A 526 8.04 -9.72 -10.44
N SER A 527 7.41 -8.81 -9.74
CA SER A 527 7.53 -7.37 -9.99
C SER A 527 8.97 -6.88 -9.82
N GLY A 528 9.69 -7.40 -8.82
CA GLY A 528 11.12 -7.13 -8.63
C GLY A 528 11.97 -7.60 -9.81
N TYR A 529 11.73 -8.80 -10.33
CA TYR A 529 12.44 -9.31 -11.51
C TYR A 529 12.20 -8.43 -12.73
N ARG A 530 10.95 -8.01 -12.98
CA ARG A 530 10.59 -7.15 -14.10
C ARG A 530 11.19 -5.75 -14.00
N ASN A 531 11.13 -5.13 -12.84
CA ASN A 531 11.60 -3.75 -12.65
C ASN A 531 13.13 -3.63 -12.63
N ASN A 532 13.84 -4.69 -12.28
CA ASN A 532 15.31 -4.69 -12.20
C ASN A 532 15.99 -5.24 -13.45
N ALA A 533 15.26 -5.89 -14.34
CA ALA A 533 15.83 -6.48 -15.55
C ALA A 533 15.89 -5.44 -16.68
N LYS A 534 17.09 -5.19 -17.22
CA LYS A 534 17.26 -4.54 -18.52
C LYS A 534 16.82 -5.45 -19.70
N THR A 535 16.48 -6.69 -19.40
CA THR A 535 16.06 -7.76 -20.29
C THR A 535 14.85 -8.45 -19.69
N ASP A 536 14.05 -9.14 -20.50
CA ASP A 536 12.93 -9.96 -20.01
C ASP A 536 13.41 -10.94 -18.92
N PRO A 537 12.54 -11.28 -17.94
CA PRO A 537 12.86 -12.23 -16.89
C PRO A 537 13.37 -13.57 -17.47
N THR A 538 14.35 -14.16 -16.80
CA THR A 538 14.89 -15.46 -17.22
C THR A 538 13.88 -16.57 -16.97
N LYS A 539 14.03 -17.69 -17.69
CA LYS A 539 13.20 -18.88 -17.45
C LYS A 539 13.26 -19.35 -15.99
N GLU A 540 14.41 -19.27 -15.35
CA GLU A 540 14.57 -19.64 -13.93
C GLU A 540 13.76 -18.71 -13.01
N GLN A 541 13.72 -17.41 -13.30
CA GLN A 541 12.90 -16.44 -12.57
C GLN A 541 11.39 -16.68 -12.77
N ILE A 542 11.00 -17.02 -14.01
CA ILE A 542 9.61 -17.39 -14.33
C ILE A 542 9.23 -18.67 -13.58
N ASP A 543 10.07 -19.69 -13.62
CA ASP A 543 9.82 -20.99 -12.98
C ASP A 543 9.79 -20.89 -11.43
N ASP A 544 10.44 -19.87 -10.85
CA ASP A 544 10.39 -19.61 -9.41
C ASP A 544 9.03 -19.07 -8.96
N VAL A 545 8.43 -18.17 -9.70
CA VAL A 545 7.19 -17.47 -9.28
C VAL A 545 5.91 -18.09 -9.84
N LYS A 546 5.94 -18.60 -11.06
CA LYS A 546 4.77 -19.12 -11.79
C LYS A 546 3.95 -20.16 -11.00
N PRO A 547 4.54 -21.16 -10.34
CA PRO A 547 3.77 -22.14 -9.55
C PRO A 547 3.01 -21.52 -8.39
N HIS A 548 3.55 -20.48 -7.78
CA HIS A 548 2.94 -19.80 -6.64
C HIS A 548 1.83 -18.82 -7.07
N ILE A 549 1.83 -18.38 -8.32
CA ILE A 549 0.79 -17.51 -8.89
C ILE A 549 -0.35 -18.34 -9.48
N LEU A 550 -0.05 -19.43 -10.19
CA LEU A 550 -1.04 -20.23 -10.92
C LEU A 550 -1.61 -21.44 -10.17
N ASN A 551 -0.88 -22.03 -9.22
CA ASN A 551 -1.27 -23.29 -8.56
C ASN A 551 -2.10 -23.10 -7.29
N LEU A 552 -2.72 -21.97 -7.13
CA LEU A 552 -3.59 -21.73 -6.01
C LEU A 552 -4.91 -22.48 -6.27
N LYS A 553 -5.05 -23.66 -5.67
CA LYS A 553 -6.30 -24.44 -5.68
C LYS A 553 -7.50 -23.72 -5.03
N ASN A 554 -7.30 -22.49 -4.64
CA ASN A 554 -8.31 -21.65 -4.06
C ASN A 554 -9.13 -21.03 -5.21
N PRO A 555 -10.46 -21.20 -5.26
CA PRO A 555 -11.31 -20.57 -6.28
C PRO A 555 -11.11 -19.05 -6.38
N PHE A 556 -10.65 -18.45 -5.33
CA PHE A 556 -10.33 -17.04 -5.22
C PHE A 556 -9.19 -16.62 -6.17
N TYR A 557 -8.08 -17.34 -6.21
CA TYR A 557 -6.96 -17.04 -7.10
C TYR A 557 -7.09 -17.65 -8.50
N GLY A 558 -8.00 -18.59 -8.67
CA GLY A 558 -8.32 -19.16 -9.98
C GLY A 558 -8.95 -18.15 -10.96
N TYR A 559 -9.29 -16.96 -10.46
CA TYR A 559 -9.78 -15.84 -11.27
C TYR A 559 -8.69 -14.88 -11.74
N MET A 560 -7.43 -15.19 -11.50
CA MET A 560 -6.30 -14.42 -12.01
C MET A 560 -5.57 -15.22 -13.08
N THR A 561 -5.16 -14.56 -14.13
CA THR A 561 -4.27 -15.13 -15.16
C THR A 561 -2.91 -14.49 -15.08
N PHE A 562 -1.91 -15.26 -15.47
CA PHE A 562 -0.52 -14.86 -15.52
C PHE A 562 0.07 -15.33 -16.85
N ASP A 563 0.56 -14.40 -17.63
CA ASP A 563 1.50 -14.72 -18.69
C ASP A 563 2.93 -14.44 -18.22
N ASP A 564 3.92 -14.67 -19.06
CA ASP A 564 5.32 -14.46 -18.70
C ASP A 564 5.68 -12.97 -18.49
N LYS A 565 4.69 -12.06 -18.51
CA LYS A 565 4.88 -10.60 -18.40
C LYS A 565 3.97 -9.92 -17.40
N TRP A 566 2.72 -10.34 -17.25
CA TRP A 566 1.71 -9.62 -16.47
C TRP A 566 0.78 -10.54 -15.70
N ILE A 567 0.23 -10.02 -14.58
CA ILE A 567 -0.89 -10.60 -13.85
C ILE A 567 -2.16 -9.90 -14.35
N TYR A 568 -3.21 -10.66 -14.63
CA TYR A 568 -4.47 -10.15 -15.16
C TYR A 568 -5.65 -10.53 -14.26
N PHE A 569 -6.63 -9.63 -14.19
CA PHE A 569 -7.89 -9.84 -13.50
C PHE A 569 -9.04 -10.25 -14.44
N ASP A 570 -8.78 -10.42 -15.73
CA ASP A 570 -9.79 -10.71 -16.74
C ASP A 570 -10.74 -11.86 -16.35
N PRO A 571 -10.31 -12.99 -15.80
CA PRO A 571 -11.21 -14.08 -15.45
C PRO A 571 -12.24 -13.69 -14.38
N ILE A 572 -11.89 -12.92 -13.35
CA ILE A 572 -12.87 -12.47 -12.35
C ILE A 572 -13.79 -11.40 -12.94
N ILE A 573 -13.26 -10.51 -13.77
CA ILE A 573 -14.04 -9.49 -14.48
C ILE A 573 -15.05 -10.15 -15.42
N ASP A 574 -14.65 -11.15 -16.19
CA ASP A 574 -15.51 -11.92 -17.06
C ASP A 574 -16.60 -12.66 -16.28
N TYR A 575 -16.25 -13.28 -15.16
CA TYR A 575 -17.22 -13.92 -14.28
C TYR A 575 -18.26 -12.92 -13.76
N ILE A 576 -17.82 -11.76 -13.25
CA ILE A 576 -18.70 -10.68 -12.77
C ILE A 576 -19.62 -10.18 -13.89
N ASN A 577 -19.11 -10.02 -15.11
CA ASN A 577 -19.85 -9.46 -16.23
C ASN A 577 -20.82 -10.45 -16.89
N ASN A 578 -20.67 -11.74 -16.61
CA ASN A 578 -21.55 -12.80 -17.17
C ASN A 578 -22.75 -13.14 -16.28
N PHE A 579 -22.98 -12.47 -15.16
CA PHE A 579 -24.24 -12.55 -14.42
C PHE A 579 -25.40 -12.09 -15.33
N LYS A 580 -26.49 -12.88 -15.37
CA LYS A 580 -27.65 -12.64 -16.22
C LYS A 580 -28.95 -12.60 -15.39
#